data_8ec2091bf614a8ef3fc93ee0c581fb6f
#
_entry.id   8ec2091bf614a8ef3fc93ee0c581fb6f
#
_cell.length_a   1.000
_cell.length_b   1.000
_cell.length_c   1.000
_cell.angle_alpha   90.00
_cell.angle_beta   90.00
_cell.angle_gamma   90.00
#
_symmetry.space_group_name_H-M   'P 1'
#
loop_
_entity.id
_entity.type
_entity.pdbx_description
1 polymer ?
#
loop_
_entity_poly.entity_id
_entity_poly.type
_entity_poly.pdbx_seq_one_letter_code
_entity_poly.pdbx_strand_id
1 'polypeptide(L)'
;MTIIDLLERNASLYTNETALVEINPDQPETRRMTWQEFELVEPTPKVRHYRREITWGVFNEKANRTANMLMQNGIGKGKKVAILLMNCIDWLPIYFGILKTGALAVPLNFRYASSEIEYCLNLAEADALIFGPEFIGLVEAI
;
A
#
# COMPACT_ATOMS: atom_id res chain seq x y z
N MET A 1 8.00 -19.73 -12.24
CA MET A 1 7.32 -18.43 -12.50
C MET A 1 6.87 -17.90 -11.16
N THR A 2 7.40 -16.76 -10.75
CA THR A 2 7.07 -16.08 -9.50
C THR A 2 5.99 -15.02 -9.73
N ILE A 3 5.43 -14.46 -8.65
CA ILE A 3 4.48 -13.33 -8.75
C ILE A 3 5.16 -12.09 -9.37
N ILE A 4 6.48 -11.94 -9.18
CA ILE A 4 7.27 -10.87 -9.80
C ILE A 4 7.33 -11.04 -11.31
N ASP A 5 7.60 -12.27 -11.78
CA ASP A 5 7.63 -12.57 -13.21
C ASP A 5 6.27 -12.26 -13.88
N LEU A 6 5.16 -12.46 -13.16
CA LEU A 6 3.82 -12.11 -13.65
C LEU A 6 3.65 -10.59 -13.81
N LEU A 7 4.11 -9.80 -12.83
CA LEU A 7 4.08 -8.34 -12.93
C LEU A 7 4.90 -7.85 -14.11
N GLU A 8 6.13 -8.35 -14.26
CA GLU A 8 7.04 -7.93 -15.34
C GLU A 8 6.50 -8.32 -16.73
N ARG A 9 5.96 -9.54 -16.85
CA ARG A 9 5.28 -9.98 -18.07
C ARG A 9 4.10 -9.08 -18.41
N ASN A 10 3.23 -8.79 -17.44
CA ASN A 10 2.07 -7.95 -17.68
C ASN A 10 2.46 -6.52 -18.01
N ALA A 11 3.49 -5.97 -17.35
CA ALA A 11 4.04 -4.66 -17.67
C ALA A 11 4.61 -4.58 -19.09
N SER A 12 5.16 -5.67 -19.61
CA SER A 12 5.67 -5.76 -20.97
C SER A 12 4.55 -5.91 -22.01
N LEU A 13 3.57 -6.79 -21.75
CA LEU A 13 2.51 -7.10 -22.70
C LEU A 13 1.37 -6.06 -22.72
N TYR A 14 1.08 -5.46 -21.57
CA TYR A 14 -0.08 -4.59 -21.34
C TYR A 14 0.34 -3.23 -20.76
N THR A 15 1.48 -2.71 -21.19
CA THR A 15 2.15 -1.53 -20.61
C THR A 15 1.20 -0.37 -20.32
N ASN A 16 0.31 -0.06 -21.26
CA ASN A 16 -0.61 1.08 -21.20
C ASN A 16 -2.02 0.73 -20.70
N GLU A 17 -2.26 -0.53 -20.36
CA GLU A 17 -3.56 -0.93 -19.82
C GLU A 17 -3.61 -0.67 -18.32
N THR A 18 -4.81 -0.33 -17.83
CA THR A 18 -5.04 -0.07 -16.40
C THR A 18 -4.80 -1.34 -15.58
N ALA A 19 -3.91 -1.27 -14.61
CA ALA A 19 -3.59 -2.34 -13.68
C ALA A 19 -4.28 -2.17 -12.33
N LEU A 20 -4.23 -0.96 -11.76
CA LEU A 20 -4.80 -0.66 -10.47
C LEU A 20 -5.69 0.57 -10.54
N VAL A 21 -6.77 0.52 -9.76
CA VAL A 21 -7.73 1.60 -9.63
C VAL A 21 -7.98 1.86 -8.16
N GLU A 22 -7.79 3.10 -7.74
CA GLU A 22 -8.19 3.59 -6.43
C GLU A 22 -9.45 4.43 -6.58
N ILE A 23 -10.48 4.07 -5.84
CA ILE A 23 -11.76 4.78 -5.85
C ILE A 23 -11.81 5.67 -4.61
N ASN A 24 -12.17 6.93 -4.82
CA ASN A 24 -12.30 7.96 -3.76
C ASN A 24 -11.02 8.21 -2.95
N PRO A 25 -9.86 8.46 -3.60
CA PRO A 25 -8.59 8.63 -2.91
C PRO A 25 -8.56 9.82 -1.94
N ASP A 26 -9.35 10.85 -2.20
CA ASP A 26 -9.35 12.12 -1.46
C ASP A 26 -10.68 12.37 -0.72
N GLN A 27 -11.55 11.36 -0.58
CA GLN A 27 -12.74 11.54 0.24
C GLN A 27 -12.34 11.54 1.71
N PRO A 28 -12.58 12.64 2.45
CA PRO A 28 -12.58 12.55 3.90
C PRO A 28 -13.60 11.45 4.29
N GLU A 29 -13.28 10.65 5.31
CA GLU A 29 -14.22 9.66 5.84
C GLU A 29 -15.53 10.38 6.18
N THR A 30 -16.41 10.49 5.21
CA THR A 30 -17.72 11.05 5.42
C THR A 30 -18.53 9.98 6.09
N ARG A 31 -18.72 10.17 7.40
CA ARG A 31 -19.82 9.62 8.16
C ARG A 31 -19.90 8.10 8.17
N ARG A 32 -19.48 7.49 9.24
CA ARG A 32 -19.96 6.16 9.61
C ARG A 32 -21.47 6.20 9.58
N MET A 33 -22.09 5.52 8.61
CA MET A 33 -23.53 5.24 8.67
C MET A 33 -23.78 4.40 9.92
N THR A 34 -24.38 5.00 10.92
CA THR A 34 -25.04 4.22 11.96
C THR A 34 -26.39 3.75 11.40
N TRP A 35 -26.79 2.54 11.74
CA TRP A 35 -28.03 1.92 11.26
C TRP A 35 -29.32 2.71 11.56
N GLN A 36 -29.20 3.86 12.20
CA GLN A 36 -30.33 4.72 12.61
C GLN A 36 -30.57 5.93 11.68
N GLU A 37 -29.71 6.19 10.72
CA GLU A 37 -29.84 7.33 9.81
C GLU A 37 -29.96 6.86 8.35
N PHE A 38 -31.15 6.34 7.99
CA PHE A 38 -31.55 6.27 6.59
C PHE A 38 -32.03 7.66 6.13
N GLU A 39 -31.15 8.60 5.98
CA GLU A 39 -31.39 9.68 5.05
C GLU A 39 -30.89 9.23 3.68
N LEU A 40 -31.81 9.17 2.72
CA LEU A 40 -31.48 9.18 1.30
C LEU A 40 -30.76 10.50 1.01
N VAL A 41 -29.45 10.50 1.21
CA VAL A 41 -28.61 11.60 0.71
C VAL A 41 -28.61 11.42 -0.79
N GLU A 42 -29.30 12.30 -1.48
CA GLU A 42 -29.15 12.40 -2.94
C GLU A 42 -27.66 12.49 -3.24
N PRO A 43 -27.13 11.69 -4.18
CA PRO A 43 -25.74 11.77 -4.53
C PRO A 43 -25.48 13.19 -5.03
N THR A 44 -24.65 13.92 -4.30
CA THR A 44 -24.25 15.28 -4.69
C THR A 44 -23.69 15.19 -6.11
N PRO A 45 -24.29 15.88 -7.09
CA PRO A 45 -23.88 15.73 -8.47
C PRO A 45 -22.48 16.32 -8.66
N LYS A 46 -21.58 15.53 -9.16
CA LYS A 46 -20.39 15.95 -9.89
C LYS A 46 -19.17 16.41 -9.08
N VAL A 47 -18.57 15.52 -8.31
CA VAL A 47 -17.12 15.61 -8.17
C VAL A 47 -16.51 14.39 -8.87
N ARG A 48 -15.99 14.61 -10.07
CA ARG A 48 -15.36 13.59 -10.95
C ARG A 48 -13.97 13.16 -10.47
N HIS A 49 -13.61 13.37 -9.20
CA HIS A 49 -12.24 13.20 -8.70
C HIS A 49 -12.03 11.94 -7.84
N TYR A 50 -12.86 10.94 -8.02
CA TYR A 50 -12.85 9.76 -7.18
C TYR A 50 -12.16 8.55 -7.77
N ARG A 51 -11.33 8.76 -8.80
CA ARG A 51 -10.69 7.64 -9.48
C ARG A 51 -9.25 8.01 -9.83
N ARG A 52 -8.30 7.29 -9.25
CA ARG A 52 -6.92 7.28 -9.68
C ARG A 52 -6.61 5.93 -10.30
N GLU A 53 -5.87 5.94 -11.39
CA GLU A 53 -5.49 4.73 -12.09
C GLU A 53 -3.99 4.74 -12.35
N ILE A 54 -3.40 3.56 -12.33
CA ILE A 54 -2.07 3.34 -12.88
C ILE A 54 -2.08 2.16 -13.84
N THR A 55 -1.26 2.26 -14.88
CA THR A 55 -1.09 1.19 -15.85
C THR A 55 -0.12 0.13 -15.33
N TRP A 56 -0.08 -1.02 -16.01
CA TRP A 56 0.89 -2.07 -15.71
C TRP A 56 2.35 -1.58 -15.78
N GLY A 57 2.66 -0.74 -16.77
CA GLY A 57 4.00 -0.13 -16.89
C GLY A 57 4.34 0.74 -15.68
N VAL A 58 3.42 1.63 -15.28
CA VAL A 58 3.61 2.50 -14.11
C VAL A 58 3.67 1.70 -12.81
N PHE A 59 2.86 0.66 -12.69
CA PHE A 59 2.90 -0.23 -11.52
C PHE A 59 4.31 -0.86 -11.37
N ASN A 60 4.82 -1.45 -12.44
CA ASN A 60 6.15 -2.06 -12.41
C ASN A 60 7.27 -1.04 -12.15
N GLU A 61 7.17 0.16 -12.73
CA GLU A 61 8.13 1.25 -12.48
C GLU A 61 8.15 1.66 -11.00
N LYS A 62 6.97 1.86 -10.39
CA LYS A 62 6.85 2.17 -8.95
C LYS A 62 7.45 1.06 -8.08
N ALA A 63 7.17 -0.20 -8.40
CA ALA A 63 7.75 -1.34 -7.70
C ALA A 63 9.28 -1.38 -7.81
N ASN A 64 9.82 -1.09 -9.00
CA ASN A 64 11.28 -1.00 -9.22
C ASN A 64 11.91 0.14 -8.40
N ARG A 65 11.27 1.32 -8.35
CA ARG A 65 11.74 2.46 -7.54
C ARG A 65 11.77 2.11 -6.06
N THR A 66 10.71 1.46 -5.55
CA THR A 66 10.67 0.99 -4.16
C THR A 66 11.77 -0.03 -3.89
N ALA A 67 11.97 -1.01 -4.78
CA ALA A 67 13.05 -2.00 -4.65
C ALA A 67 14.43 -1.34 -4.61
N ASN A 68 14.70 -0.40 -5.52
CA ASN A 68 15.98 0.32 -5.57
C ASN A 68 16.23 1.13 -4.29
N MET A 69 15.21 1.84 -3.79
CA MET A 69 15.30 2.58 -2.52
C MET A 69 15.63 1.64 -1.36
N LEU A 70 14.95 0.51 -1.26
CA LEU A 70 15.18 -0.47 -0.20
C LEU A 70 16.59 -1.08 -0.29
N MET A 71 17.04 -1.47 -1.49
CA MET A 71 18.37 -2.04 -1.69
C MET A 71 19.47 -1.02 -1.34
N GLN A 72 19.31 0.26 -1.68
CA GLN A 72 20.25 1.32 -1.30
C GLN A 72 20.33 1.50 0.23
N ASN A 73 19.28 1.13 0.97
CA ASN A 73 19.25 1.13 2.43
C ASN A 73 19.59 -0.24 3.04
N GLY A 74 20.21 -1.14 2.29
CA GLY A 74 20.68 -2.44 2.80
C GLY A 74 19.60 -3.50 2.96
N ILE A 75 18.39 -3.27 2.41
CA ILE A 75 17.31 -4.25 2.45
C ILE A 75 17.39 -5.17 1.24
N GLY A 76 17.46 -6.46 1.49
CA GLY A 76 17.58 -7.50 0.47
C GLY A 76 17.15 -8.87 0.99
N LYS A 77 17.65 -9.92 0.37
CA LYS A 77 17.33 -11.30 0.73
C LYS A 77 17.55 -11.58 2.22
N GLY A 78 16.56 -12.15 2.87
CA GLY A 78 16.58 -12.47 4.30
C GLY A 78 16.16 -11.34 5.22
N LYS A 79 15.99 -10.11 4.69
CA LYS A 79 15.44 -8.98 5.42
C LYS A 79 13.92 -9.01 5.45
N LYS A 80 13.32 -8.33 6.42
CA LYS A 80 11.88 -8.28 6.63
C LYS A 80 11.43 -6.82 6.66
N VAL A 81 10.47 -6.48 5.80
CA VAL A 81 9.93 -5.11 5.70
C VAL A 81 8.45 -5.14 6.06
N ALA A 82 8.11 -4.45 7.13
CA ALA A 82 6.72 -4.26 7.53
C ALA A 82 6.04 -3.16 6.70
N ILE A 83 4.75 -3.34 6.45
CA ILE A 83 3.91 -2.39 5.71
C ILE A 83 2.70 -2.03 6.57
N LEU A 84 2.57 -0.75 6.93
CA LEU A 84 1.43 -0.18 7.65
C LEU A 84 0.81 0.93 6.81
N LEU A 85 -0.09 0.55 5.93
CA LEU A 85 -0.76 1.45 4.98
C LEU A 85 -2.26 1.20 4.98
N MET A 86 -3.03 2.27 4.75
CA MET A 86 -4.41 2.13 4.30
C MET A 86 -4.44 1.51 2.90
N ASN A 87 -5.61 1.02 2.49
CA ASN A 87 -5.81 0.56 1.12
C ASN A 87 -5.70 1.74 0.16
N CYS A 88 -4.58 1.83 -0.53
CA CYS A 88 -4.27 2.90 -1.49
C CYS A 88 -3.58 2.32 -2.73
N ILE A 89 -3.49 3.14 -3.76
CA ILE A 89 -2.92 2.75 -5.05
C ILE A 89 -1.43 2.37 -4.95
N ASP A 90 -0.73 2.87 -3.94
CA ASP A 90 0.70 2.61 -3.73
C ASP A 90 0.98 1.33 -2.93
N TRP A 91 -0.05 0.72 -2.32
CA TRP A 91 0.12 -0.46 -1.48
C TRP A 91 0.75 -1.64 -2.24
N LEU A 92 0.19 -2.00 -3.40
CA LEU A 92 0.72 -3.10 -4.22
C LEU A 92 2.09 -2.77 -4.83
N PRO A 93 2.35 -1.58 -5.39
CA PRO A 93 3.68 -1.19 -5.83
C PRO A 93 4.75 -1.33 -4.75
N ILE A 94 4.45 -0.94 -3.51
CA ILE A 94 5.36 -1.09 -2.37
C ILE A 94 5.56 -2.58 -2.05
N TYR A 95 4.49 -3.35 -1.94
CA TYR A 95 4.55 -4.78 -1.67
C TYR A 95 5.42 -5.53 -2.71
N PHE A 96 5.18 -5.31 -4.00
CA PHE A 96 5.97 -5.90 -5.06
C PHE A 96 7.42 -5.39 -5.06
N GLY A 97 7.63 -4.13 -4.71
CA GLY A 97 8.97 -3.56 -4.55
C GLY A 97 9.77 -4.29 -3.49
N ILE A 98 9.18 -4.61 -2.34
CA ILE A 98 9.80 -5.42 -1.29
C ILE A 98 10.17 -6.81 -1.83
N LEU A 99 9.22 -7.48 -2.48
CA LEU A 99 9.47 -8.80 -3.04
C LEU A 99 10.59 -8.81 -4.08
N LYS A 100 10.72 -7.75 -4.90
CA LYS A 100 11.79 -7.61 -5.90
C LYS A 100 13.19 -7.54 -5.27
N THR A 101 13.33 -7.12 -4.02
CA THR A 101 14.62 -7.14 -3.30
C THR A 101 14.99 -8.53 -2.80
N GLY A 102 14.05 -9.48 -2.82
CA GLY A 102 14.19 -10.78 -2.15
C GLY A 102 13.92 -10.74 -0.64
N ALA A 103 13.48 -9.61 -0.11
CA ALA A 103 13.03 -9.47 1.27
C ALA A 103 11.64 -10.07 1.47
N LEU A 104 11.28 -10.32 2.74
CA LEU A 104 9.96 -10.73 3.16
C LEU A 104 9.10 -9.50 3.44
N ALA A 105 7.91 -9.45 2.87
CA ALA A 105 6.91 -8.44 3.21
C ALA A 105 6.07 -8.89 4.41
N VAL A 106 5.88 -8.01 5.38
CA VAL A 106 5.10 -8.23 6.61
C VAL A 106 3.96 -7.21 6.66
N PRO A 107 2.82 -7.47 6.02
CA PRO A 107 1.67 -6.58 6.09
C PRO A 107 1.09 -6.50 7.49
N LEU A 108 0.90 -5.28 8.01
CA LEU A 108 0.24 -5.01 9.28
C LEU A 108 -1.19 -4.54 9.07
N ASN A 109 -2.05 -4.81 10.04
CA ASN A 109 -3.40 -4.29 10.00
C ASN A 109 -3.38 -2.79 10.35
N PHE A 110 -3.93 -1.96 9.48
CA PHE A 110 -4.02 -0.51 9.67
C PHE A 110 -4.87 -0.07 10.89
N ARG A 111 -5.59 -1.01 11.52
CA ARG A 111 -6.39 -0.76 12.72
C ARG A 111 -5.65 -1.01 14.03
N TYR A 112 -4.39 -1.46 13.95
CA TYR A 112 -3.61 -1.72 15.14
C TYR A 112 -3.31 -0.45 15.93
N ALA A 113 -3.37 -0.57 17.26
CA ALA A 113 -2.82 0.42 18.18
C ALA A 113 -1.29 0.34 18.21
N SER A 114 -0.61 1.37 18.73
CA SER A 114 0.86 1.43 18.81
C SER A 114 1.46 0.18 19.45
N SER A 115 0.90 -0.31 20.56
CA SER A 115 1.38 -1.53 21.24
C SER A 115 1.26 -2.80 20.40
N GLU A 116 0.22 -2.89 19.54
CA GLU A 116 0.05 -4.02 18.63
C GLU A 116 1.01 -3.94 17.46
N ILE A 117 1.27 -2.72 16.96
CA ILE A 117 2.28 -2.47 15.92
C ILE A 117 3.66 -2.89 16.45
N GLU A 118 4.04 -2.39 17.62
CA GLU A 118 5.30 -2.72 18.28
C GLU A 118 5.47 -4.23 18.48
N TYR A 119 4.44 -4.89 19.01
CA TYR A 119 4.44 -6.33 19.18
C TYR A 119 4.67 -7.08 17.85
N CYS A 120 3.96 -6.69 16.79
CA CYS A 120 4.10 -7.34 15.48
C CYS A 120 5.48 -7.08 14.86
N LEU A 121 6.04 -5.88 14.99
CA LEU A 121 7.37 -5.54 14.50
C LEU A 121 8.44 -6.37 15.20
N ASN A 122 8.35 -6.49 16.53
CA ASN A 122 9.27 -7.28 17.35
C ASN A 122 9.14 -8.78 17.04
N LEU A 123 7.91 -9.31 16.94
CA LEU A 123 7.65 -10.72 16.63
C LEU A 123 8.17 -11.09 15.24
N ALA A 124 7.98 -10.21 14.27
CA ALA A 124 8.48 -10.42 12.92
C ALA A 124 9.99 -10.19 12.82
N GLU A 125 10.62 -9.54 13.81
CA GLU A 125 11.99 -9.03 13.72
C GLU A 125 12.16 -8.17 12.45
N ALA A 126 11.29 -7.19 12.27
CA ALA A 126 11.26 -6.36 11.09
C ALA A 126 12.51 -5.46 11.01
N ASP A 127 13.19 -5.45 9.86
CA ASP A 127 14.36 -4.62 9.61
C ASP A 127 13.98 -3.19 9.20
N ALA A 128 12.78 -3.01 8.65
CA ALA A 128 12.26 -1.72 8.22
C ALA A 128 10.72 -1.69 8.31
N LEU A 129 10.17 -0.48 8.44
CA LEU A 129 8.73 -0.22 8.39
C LEU A 129 8.45 0.85 7.35
N ILE A 130 7.55 0.55 6.42
CA ILE A 130 6.96 1.53 5.50
C ILE A 130 5.54 1.81 5.98
N PHE A 131 5.23 3.07 6.21
CA PHE A 131 3.92 3.47 6.73
C PHE A 131 3.38 4.73 6.06
N GLY A 132 2.06 4.88 6.09
CA GLY A 132 1.38 6.07 5.60
C GLY A 132 1.47 7.24 6.58
N PRO A 133 1.37 8.49 6.11
CA PRO A 133 1.48 9.68 6.97
C PRO A 133 0.42 9.72 8.06
N GLU A 134 -0.72 9.07 7.86
CA GLU A 134 -1.80 8.93 8.84
C GLU A 134 -1.39 8.14 10.09
N PHE A 135 -0.30 7.37 10.03
CA PHE A 135 0.20 6.55 11.15
C PHE A 135 1.38 7.16 11.90
N ILE A 136 1.82 8.37 11.53
CA ILE A 136 2.99 9.03 12.16
C ILE A 136 2.88 9.01 13.69
N GLY A 137 1.75 9.46 14.26
CA GLY A 137 1.57 9.51 15.71
C GLY A 137 1.57 8.15 16.39
N LEU A 138 1.17 7.07 15.71
CA LEU A 138 1.23 5.70 16.24
C LEU A 138 2.66 5.15 16.21
N VAL A 139 3.41 5.48 15.16
CA VAL A 139 4.79 5.02 14.97
C VAL A 139 5.76 5.77 15.86
N GLU A 140 5.55 7.08 16.10
CA GLU A 140 6.36 7.87 17.02
C GLU A 140 6.19 7.49 18.50
N ALA A 141 5.14 6.73 18.82
CA ALA A 141 4.84 6.27 20.17
C ALA A 141 5.55 4.96 20.57
N ILE A 142 6.31 4.35 19.65
CA ILE A 142 6.99 3.05 19.83
C ILE A 142 8.49 3.14 19.66
#